data_d42c707fc3dd834042d60349a9674bdc
#
_entry.id   d42c707fc3dd834042d60349a9674bdc
#
_cell.length_a   1.000
_cell.length_b   1.000
_cell.length_c   1.000
_cell.angle_alpha   90.00
_cell.angle_beta   90.00
_cell.angle_gamma   90.00
#
_symmetry.space_group_name_H-M   'P 1'
#
loop_
_entity.id
_entity.type
_entity.pdbx_description
1 polymer ?
#
loop_
_entity_poly.entity_id
_entity_poly.type
_entity_poly.pdbx_seq_one_letter_code
_entity_poly.pdbx_strand_id
1 'polypeptide(L)'
;MIEISLCMIVKNEEKILTRCLDSVADLVDEIVIVDTGSTDATKKIAANYTDKIYDFTWVDDFSAARNFAFSKAEKDYIYTADADEVIDEENRKRFRELKEVLLPEIEIVQMKYGNQLSHGTAYNFDEEYRPKLFKRLREFTWIEPIHEMVRLDPVVFDSDIVIGHYPESNHCKRDFATFRKHIHKGLRLSKRLHHMYAMELYISG
;
A
#
# COMPACT_ATOMS: atom_id res chain seq x y z
N MET A 1 8.72 16.42 -13.64
CA MET A 1 8.55 15.84 -12.28
C MET A 1 7.10 15.41 -12.14
N ILE A 2 6.86 14.17 -11.76
CA ILE A 2 5.50 13.66 -11.51
C ILE A 2 4.95 14.18 -10.18
N GLU A 3 3.62 14.30 -10.06
CA GLU A 3 2.95 14.58 -8.80
C GLU A 3 2.40 13.27 -8.19
N ILE A 4 2.47 13.13 -6.87
CA ILE A 4 2.16 11.89 -6.15
C ILE A 4 1.13 12.17 -5.04
N SER A 5 0.04 11.37 -5.02
CA SER A 5 -0.87 11.27 -3.88
C SER A 5 -0.44 10.11 -2.99
N LEU A 6 -0.13 10.36 -1.72
CA LEU A 6 -0.08 9.30 -0.70
C LEU A 6 -1.51 8.88 -0.35
N CYS A 7 -1.82 7.58 -0.43
CA CYS A 7 -3.09 7.01 0.01
C CYS A 7 -2.84 6.00 1.13
N MET A 8 -3.43 6.24 2.29
CA MET A 8 -3.35 5.35 3.45
C MET A 8 -4.75 4.94 3.93
N ILE A 9 -4.87 3.71 4.38
CA ILE A 9 -6.01 3.23 5.18
C ILE A 9 -5.51 2.99 6.61
N VAL A 10 -6.17 3.58 7.60
CA VAL A 10 -5.70 3.55 8.99
C VAL A 10 -6.81 3.13 9.95
N LYS A 11 -6.40 2.51 11.08
CA LYS A 11 -7.29 2.23 12.21
C LYS A 11 -6.50 2.05 13.50
N ASN A 12 -6.66 2.97 14.47
CA ASN A 12 -5.99 2.92 15.78
C ASN A 12 -4.46 2.86 15.69
N GLU A 13 -3.88 3.79 14.93
CA GLU A 13 -2.45 3.87 14.64
C GLU A 13 -1.77 5.06 15.36
N GLU A 14 -2.35 5.56 16.46
CA GLU A 14 -1.88 6.78 17.16
C GLU A 14 -0.40 6.74 17.58
N LYS A 15 0.17 5.54 17.78
CA LYS A 15 1.55 5.39 18.24
C LYS A 15 2.58 5.48 17.14
N ILE A 16 2.21 5.10 15.91
CA ILE A 16 3.16 4.91 14.80
C ILE A 16 2.89 5.81 13.60
N LEU A 17 1.67 6.33 13.45
CA LEU A 17 1.28 7.12 12.28
C LEU A 17 2.18 8.35 12.07
N THR A 18 2.55 9.06 13.15
CA THR A 18 3.46 10.21 13.07
C THR A 18 4.79 9.82 12.43
N ARG A 19 5.40 8.72 12.87
CA ARG A 19 6.68 8.22 12.34
C ARG A 19 6.60 7.91 10.85
N CYS A 20 5.52 7.27 10.42
CA CYS A 20 5.28 6.98 9.00
C CYS A 20 5.15 8.29 8.20
N LEU A 21 4.24 9.18 8.62
CA LEU A 21 3.98 10.42 7.90
C LEU A 21 5.20 11.35 7.86
N ASP A 22 5.96 11.47 8.95
CA ASP A 22 7.22 12.25 8.96
C ASP A 22 8.24 11.73 7.96
N SER A 23 8.22 10.42 7.66
CA SER A 23 9.15 9.82 6.71
C SER A 23 8.79 10.05 5.25
N VAL A 24 7.54 10.46 4.94
CA VAL A 24 7.04 10.51 3.55
C VAL A 24 6.35 11.81 3.17
N ALA A 25 5.88 12.62 4.12
CA ALA A 25 5.01 13.76 3.85
C ALA A 25 5.61 14.80 2.89
N ASP A 26 6.93 15.06 2.96
CA ASP A 26 7.64 16.00 2.08
C ASP A 26 8.03 15.41 0.71
N LEU A 27 7.81 14.12 0.49
CA LEU A 27 8.07 13.42 -0.77
C LEU A 27 6.85 13.46 -1.71
N VAL A 28 5.66 13.71 -1.17
CA VAL A 28 4.39 13.63 -1.89
C VAL A 28 3.72 15.00 -2.01
N ASP A 29 2.81 15.15 -2.97
CA ASP A 29 2.14 16.42 -3.29
C ASP A 29 0.70 16.47 -2.75
N GLU A 30 0.22 15.34 -2.25
CA GLU A 30 -1.10 15.16 -1.66
C GLU A 30 -1.06 14.01 -0.65
N ILE A 31 -1.82 14.15 0.45
CA ILE A 31 -2.00 13.08 1.44
C ILE A 31 -3.50 12.83 1.61
N VAL A 32 -3.91 11.59 1.36
CA VAL A 32 -5.27 11.08 1.52
C VAL A 32 -5.27 10.01 2.61
N ILE A 33 -5.99 10.26 3.69
CA ILE A 33 -6.14 9.31 4.80
C ILE A 33 -7.58 8.80 4.82
N VAL A 34 -7.74 7.49 4.82
CA VAL A 34 -9.03 6.81 4.98
C VAL A 34 -9.05 6.11 6.33
N ASP A 35 -9.83 6.66 7.25
CA ASP A 35 -10.03 6.09 8.58
C ASP A 35 -11.13 5.03 8.54
N THR A 36 -10.82 3.81 8.99
CA THR A 36 -11.75 2.68 8.99
C THR A 36 -12.39 2.43 10.35
N GLY A 37 -12.51 3.48 11.16
CA GLY A 37 -13.19 3.48 12.46
C GLY A 37 -12.21 3.48 13.64
N SER A 38 -11.27 4.43 13.67
CA SER A 38 -10.40 4.66 14.82
C SER A 38 -11.17 5.23 16.01
N THR A 39 -10.76 4.82 17.20
CA THR A 39 -11.30 5.26 18.49
C THR A 39 -10.27 5.99 19.36
N ASP A 40 -9.04 6.07 18.87
CA ASP A 40 -7.87 6.72 19.49
C ASP A 40 -7.56 8.08 18.84
N ALA A 41 -6.35 8.60 19.02
CA ALA A 41 -5.94 9.89 18.48
C ALA A 41 -5.53 9.85 16.98
N THR A 42 -5.68 8.74 16.26
CA THR A 42 -5.25 8.56 14.85
C THR A 42 -5.72 9.71 13.95
N LYS A 43 -7.02 10.02 13.94
CA LYS A 43 -7.57 11.11 13.09
C LYS A 43 -7.02 12.49 13.47
N LYS A 44 -6.81 12.74 14.76
CA LYS A 44 -6.21 13.99 15.24
C LYS A 44 -4.77 14.14 14.77
N ILE A 45 -4.00 13.05 14.78
CA ILE A 45 -2.63 13.03 14.27
C ILE A 45 -2.64 13.28 12.76
N ALA A 46 -3.47 12.57 12.01
CA ALA A 46 -3.60 12.74 10.56
C ALA A 46 -3.91 14.19 10.16
N ALA A 47 -4.74 14.89 10.95
CA ALA A 47 -5.13 16.28 10.70
C ALA A 47 -3.96 17.29 10.80
N ASN A 48 -2.79 16.91 11.34
CA ASN A 48 -1.60 17.76 11.30
C ASN A 48 -0.91 17.75 9.92
N TYR A 49 -1.25 16.79 9.05
CA TYR A 49 -0.60 16.58 7.74
C TYR A 49 -1.52 16.86 6.56
N THR A 50 -2.82 16.70 6.73
CA THR A 50 -3.81 16.88 5.65
C THR A 50 -5.21 17.16 6.19
N ASP A 51 -6.02 17.86 5.40
CA ASP A 51 -7.47 18.00 5.58
C ASP A 51 -8.27 16.92 4.80
N LYS A 52 -7.62 16.13 3.92
CA LYS A 52 -8.23 15.04 3.14
C LYS A 52 -8.31 13.75 3.96
N ILE A 53 -9.12 13.79 5.01
CA ILE A 53 -9.39 12.65 5.90
C ILE A 53 -10.83 12.20 5.67
N TYR A 54 -11.00 10.93 5.28
CA TYR A 54 -12.29 10.35 4.94
C TYR A 54 -12.62 9.18 5.86
N ASP A 55 -13.86 9.13 6.31
CA ASP A 55 -14.38 7.98 7.06
C ASP A 55 -14.84 6.89 6.08
N PHE A 56 -14.45 5.64 6.36
CA PHE A 56 -14.89 4.47 5.63
C PHE A 56 -15.45 3.44 6.61
N THR A 57 -16.72 3.09 6.45
CA THR A 57 -17.32 2.04 7.26
C THR A 57 -16.69 0.69 6.94
N TRP A 58 -16.01 0.09 7.93
CA TRP A 58 -15.33 -1.18 7.74
C TRP A 58 -16.30 -2.31 7.37
N VAL A 59 -16.01 -2.98 6.28
CA VAL A 59 -16.82 -4.06 5.70
C VAL A 59 -16.10 -5.41 5.66
N ASP A 60 -15.05 -5.59 6.46
CA ASP A 60 -14.14 -6.75 6.47
C ASP A 60 -13.42 -6.96 5.12
N ASP A 61 -13.18 -5.89 4.36
CA ASP A 61 -12.55 -5.92 3.04
C ASP A 61 -11.53 -4.78 2.87
N PHE A 62 -10.25 -5.13 2.91
CA PHE A 62 -9.14 -4.18 2.71
C PHE A 62 -9.12 -3.63 1.28
N SER A 63 -9.51 -4.44 0.28
CA SER A 63 -9.51 -3.98 -1.12
C SER A 63 -10.56 -2.90 -1.34
N ALA A 64 -11.73 -3.00 -0.71
CA ALA A 64 -12.77 -1.98 -0.76
C ALA A 64 -12.28 -0.66 -0.15
N ALA A 65 -11.61 -0.70 1.01
CA ALA A 65 -11.05 0.50 1.63
C ALA A 65 -9.91 1.12 0.79
N ARG A 66 -9.01 0.30 0.21
CA ARG A 66 -7.95 0.80 -0.70
C ARG A 66 -8.52 1.42 -1.97
N ASN A 67 -9.50 0.77 -2.60
CA ASN A 67 -10.16 1.31 -3.78
C ASN A 67 -10.85 2.64 -3.47
N PHE A 68 -11.46 2.77 -2.29
CA PHE A 68 -12.03 4.03 -1.83
C PHE A 68 -10.95 5.11 -1.65
N ALA A 69 -9.81 4.79 -1.01
CA ALA A 69 -8.69 5.72 -0.88
C ALA A 69 -8.16 6.17 -2.24
N PHE A 70 -7.93 5.23 -3.17
CA PHE A 70 -7.47 5.51 -4.53
C PHE A 70 -8.44 6.41 -5.30
N SER A 71 -9.76 6.27 -5.07
CA SER A 71 -10.77 7.13 -5.70
C SER A 71 -10.72 8.59 -5.24
N LYS A 72 -10.00 8.90 -4.15
CA LYS A 72 -9.83 10.25 -3.61
C LYS A 72 -8.54 10.92 -4.06
N ALA A 73 -7.61 10.17 -4.65
CA ALA A 73 -6.35 10.68 -5.16
C ALA A 73 -6.56 11.55 -6.42
N GLU A 74 -5.83 12.66 -6.51
CA GLU A 74 -5.96 13.62 -7.62
C GLU A 74 -4.69 13.76 -8.46
N LYS A 75 -3.52 13.29 -7.95
CA LYS A 75 -2.21 13.46 -8.61
C LYS A 75 -1.94 12.39 -9.67
N ASP A 76 -0.81 12.48 -10.37
CA ASP A 76 -0.45 11.60 -11.50
C ASP A 76 -0.27 10.14 -11.06
N TYR A 77 0.35 9.96 -9.90
CA TYR A 77 0.61 8.65 -9.30
C TYR A 77 0.04 8.57 -7.89
N ILE A 78 -0.24 7.34 -7.48
CA ILE A 78 -0.68 7.01 -6.12
C ILE A 78 0.41 6.18 -5.45
N TYR A 79 0.98 6.70 -4.36
CA TYR A 79 1.83 5.94 -3.45
C TYR A 79 0.97 5.38 -2.32
N THR A 80 1.08 4.07 -2.07
CA THR A 80 0.37 3.43 -0.95
C THR A 80 1.33 3.09 0.17
N ALA A 81 1.00 3.51 1.39
CA ALA A 81 1.75 3.16 2.60
C ALA A 81 0.82 2.64 3.69
N ASP A 82 1.35 1.73 4.51
CA ASP A 82 0.75 1.30 5.75
C ASP A 82 1.41 2.08 6.92
N ALA A 83 0.71 2.24 8.06
CA ALA A 83 1.18 3.12 9.14
C ALA A 83 2.48 2.66 9.82
N ASP A 84 2.83 1.38 9.67
CA ASP A 84 4.04 0.75 10.18
C ASP A 84 5.26 0.83 9.22
N GLU A 85 5.09 1.49 8.07
CA GLU A 85 6.16 1.68 7.08
C GLU A 85 6.93 2.98 7.31
N VAL A 86 8.23 2.94 7.06
CA VAL A 86 9.14 4.07 7.18
C VAL A 86 10.13 4.07 6.02
N ILE A 87 10.35 5.24 5.43
CA ILE A 87 11.40 5.47 4.44
C ILE A 87 12.53 6.22 5.14
N ASP A 88 13.72 5.61 5.22
CA ASP A 88 14.91 6.27 5.78
C ASP A 88 15.47 7.34 4.86
N GLU A 89 16.42 8.15 5.35
CA GLU A 89 16.92 9.32 4.61
C GLU A 89 17.62 8.96 3.29
N GLU A 90 18.30 7.81 3.21
CA GLU A 90 18.90 7.35 1.96
C GLU A 90 17.83 7.00 0.91
N ASN A 91 16.80 6.28 1.33
CA ASN A 91 15.69 5.89 0.46
C ASN A 91 14.77 7.08 0.13
N ARG A 92 14.65 8.08 1.01
CA ARG A 92 13.97 9.36 0.70
C ARG A 92 14.67 10.10 -0.45
N LYS A 93 16.00 10.11 -0.45
CA LYS A 93 16.78 10.70 -1.55
C LYS A 93 16.48 9.97 -2.87
N ARG A 94 16.54 8.63 -2.87
CA ARG A 94 16.20 7.81 -4.04
C ARG A 94 14.76 8.04 -4.52
N PHE A 95 13.82 8.26 -3.60
CA PHE A 95 12.43 8.55 -3.93
C PHE A 95 12.29 9.91 -4.62
N ARG A 96 13.00 10.94 -4.17
CA ARG A 96 13.03 12.25 -4.85
C ARG A 96 13.62 12.14 -6.25
N GLU A 97 14.72 11.40 -6.41
CA GLU A 97 15.35 11.14 -7.72
C GLU A 97 14.37 10.39 -8.64
N LEU A 98 13.71 9.34 -8.15
CA LEU A 98 12.69 8.62 -8.90
C LEU A 98 11.57 9.56 -9.38
N LYS A 99 11.08 10.45 -8.52
CA LYS A 99 10.04 11.43 -8.85
C LYS A 99 10.42 12.36 -9.99
N GLU A 100 11.71 12.67 -10.12
CA GLU A 100 12.23 13.53 -11.19
C GLU A 100 12.39 12.82 -12.53
N VAL A 101 12.80 11.53 -12.51
CA VAL A 101 13.21 10.81 -13.71
C VAL A 101 12.23 9.74 -14.19
N LEU A 102 11.15 9.47 -13.45
CA LEU A 102 10.19 8.41 -13.81
C LEU A 102 9.60 8.68 -15.19
N LEU A 103 9.75 7.70 -16.05
CA LEU A 103 9.24 7.77 -17.42
C LEU A 103 7.71 7.62 -17.42
N PRO A 104 6.99 8.38 -18.26
CA PRO A 104 5.52 8.40 -18.25
C PRO A 104 4.87 7.08 -18.65
N GLU A 105 5.57 6.20 -19.36
CA GLU A 105 5.07 4.85 -19.70
C GLU A 105 5.05 3.88 -18.52
N ILE A 106 5.79 4.16 -17.42
CA ILE A 106 5.79 3.30 -16.24
C ILE A 106 4.43 3.40 -15.54
N GLU A 107 3.79 2.28 -15.35
CA GLU A 107 2.47 2.19 -14.72
C GLU A 107 2.53 1.76 -13.26
N ILE A 108 3.52 0.94 -12.90
CA ILE A 108 3.74 0.46 -11.53
C ILE A 108 5.23 0.54 -11.21
N VAL A 109 5.55 1.10 -10.03
CA VAL A 109 6.89 0.98 -9.45
C VAL A 109 6.81 0.03 -8.27
N GLN A 110 7.63 -1.01 -8.31
CA GLN A 110 7.87 -1.88 -7.17
C GLN A 110 9.02 -1.33 -6.33
N MET A 111 8.86 -1.41 -5.02
CA MET A 111 9.89 -1.05 -4.05
C MET A 111 10.19 -2.26 -3.18
N LYS A 112 11.42 -2.35 -2.68
CA LYS A 112 11.82 -3.42 -1.77
C LYS A 112 11.16 -3.22 -0.41
N TYR A 113 10.52 -4.25 0.07
CA TYR A 113 9.89 -4.27 1.38
C TYR A 113 10.81 -5.05 2.32
N GLY A 114 11.49 -4.33 3.16
CA GLY A 114 12.56 -4.88 4.01
C GLY A 114 12.15 -5.15 5.45
N ASN A 115 13.07 -5.74 6.22
CA ASN A 115 12.94 -6.01 7.66
C ASN A 115 11.81 -7.00 8.02
N GLN A 116 11.48 -7.91 7.12
CA GLN A 116 10.37 -8.84 7.32
C GLN A 116 10.70 -9.94 8.33
N LEU A 117 11.90 -10.50 8.29
CA LEU A 117 12.32 -11.61 9.19
C LEU A 117 12.35 -11.20 10.66
N SER A 118 12.65 -9.94 10.95
CA SER A 118 12.72 -9.41 12.32
C SER A 118 11.37 -9.39 13.05
N HIS A 119 10.26 -9.47 12.32
CA HIS A 119 8.90 -9.32 12.86
C HIS A 119 7.99 -10.54 12.67
N GLY A 120 8.57 -11.73 12.40
CA GLY A 120 7.80 -12.98 12.35
C GLY A 120 6.81 -13.06 11.19
N THR A 121 7.27 -12.75 10.00
CA THR A 121 6.46 -12.87 8.77
C THR A 121 6.28 -14.31 8.32
N ALA A 122 5.21 -14.57 7.56
CA ALA A 122 4.98 -15.82 6.85
C ALA A 122 5.96 -16.07 5.69
N TYR A 123 6.82 -15.12 5.37
CA TYR A 123 7.77 -15.16 4.27
C TYR A 123 9.17 -15.56 4.76
N ASN A 124 9.89 -16.31 3.92
CA ASN A 124 11.24 -16.82 4.24
C ASN A 124 12.37 -15.89 3.73
N PHE A 125 12.06 -14.64 3.40
CA PHE A 125 13.03 -13.67 2.90
C PHE A 125 12.87 -12.34 3.62
N ASP A 126 13.97 -11.63 3.78
CA ASP A 126 14.01 -10.34 4.48
C ASP A 126 13.53 -9.19 3.59
N GLU A 127 13.75 -9.29 2.28
CA GLU A 127 13.32 -8.31 1.29
C GLU A 127 12.48 -8.96 0.18
N GLU A 128 11.41 -8.29 -0.23
CA GLU A 128 10.64 -8.65 -1.42
C GLU A 128 10.21 -7.38 -2.17
N TYR A 129 10.02 -7.50 -3.48
CA TYR A 129 9.41 -6.42 -4.25
C TYR A 129 7.90 -6.37 -4.04
N ARG A 130 7.40 -5.18 -3.69
CA ARG A 130 5.96 -4.90 -3.59
C ARG A 130 5.58 -3.71 -4.47
N PRO A 131 4.46 -3.77 -5.19
CA PRO A 131 3.91 -2.62 -5.88
C PRO A 131 3.56 -1.53 -4.87
N LYS A 132 4.16 -0.34 -5.02
CA LYS A 132 3.99 0.77 -4.09
C LYS A 132 3.53 2.06 -4.74
N LEU A 133 3.95 2.31 -5.99
CA LEU A 133 3.55 3.49 -6.74
C LEU A 133 2.76 3.05 -7.97
N PHE A 134 1.60 3.65 -8.20
CA PHE A 134 0.65 3.27 -9.23
C PHE A 134 0.27 4.49 -10.06
N LYS A 135 0.35 4.41 -11.38
CA LYS A 135 -0.16 5.47 -12.27
C LYS A 135 -1.68 5.59 -12.11
N ARG A 136 -2.17 6.76 -11.69
CA ARG A 136 -3.58 6.96 -11.34
C ARG A 136 -4.50 6.84 -12.56
N LEU A 137 -4.16 7.51 -13.64
CA LEU A 137 -4.90 7.43 -14.90
C LEU A 137 -4.09 6.61 -15.90
N ARG A 138 -4.56 5.41 -16.18
CA ARG A 138 -3.94 4.53 -17.14
C ARG A 138 -4.38 4.91 -18.54
N GLU A 139 -3.44 5.21 -19.43
CA GLU A 139 -3.70 5.37 -20.86
C GLU A 139 -3.84 3.99 -21.51
N PHE A 140 -4.89 3.82 -22.32
CA PHE A 140 -5.04 2.64 -23.13
C PHE A 140 -4.21 2.80 -24.41
N THR A 141 -3.25 1.89 -24.62
CA THR A 141 -2.40 1.87 -25.80
C THR A 141 -2.82 0.71 -26.69
N TRP A 142 -3.23 1.01 -27.90
CA TRP A 142 -3.43 0.02 -28.95
C TRP A 142 -2.07 -0.44 -29.50
N ILE A 143 -1.90 -1.73 -29.65
CA ILE A 143 -0.69 -2.36 -30.18
C ILE A 143 -1.06 -3.28 -31.33
N GLU A 144 -0.06 -3.60 -32.17
CA GLU A 144 -0.15 -4.38 -33.40
C GLU A 144 -0.90 -3.68 -34.52
N PRO A 145 -0.32 -3.66 -35.74
CA PRO A 145 -0.89 -2.92 -36.89
C PRO A 145 -2.04 -3.67 -37.60
N ILE A 146 -2.22 -4.97 -37.31
CA ILE A 146 -3.26 -5.84 -37.88
C ILE A 146 -3.82 -6.67 -36.70
N HIS A 147 -5.15 -6.73 -36.59
CA HIS A 147 -5.85 -7.32 -35.43
C HIS A 147 -5.43 -6.66 -34.15
N GLU A 148 -5.41 -5.32 -34.14
CA GLU A 148 -5.01 -4.47 -33.03
C GLU A 148 -5.69 -4.88 -31.76
N MET A 149 -4.95 -4.77 -30.63
CA MET A 149 -5.44 -5.05 -29.29
C MET A 149 -4.98 -4.00 -28.30
N VAL A 150 -5.69 -3.85 -27.19
CA VAL A 150 -5.27 -2.98 -26.09
C VAL A 150 -4.24 -3.72 -25.23
N ARG A 151 -3.10 -3.07 -24.97
CA ARG A 151 -2.11 -3.58 -24.03
C ARG A 151 -2.69 -3.55 -22.61
N LEU A 152 -2.83 -4.72 -21.98
CA LEU A 152 -3.39 -4.88 -20.63
C LEU A 152 -2.32 -5.12 -19.57
N ASP A 153 -1.14 -5.61 -19.97
CA ASP A 153 -0.04 -5.85 -19.02
C ASP A 153 0.57 -4.51 -18.58
N PRO A 154 0.68 -4.24 -17.28
CA PRO A 154 1.29 -3.01 -16.79
C PRO A 154 2.79 -2.97 -17.12
N VAL A 155 3.32 -1.76 -17.38
CA VAL A 155 4.76 -1.53 -17.45
C VAL A 155 5.26 -1.33 -16.03
N VAL A 156 6.08 -2.26 -15.55
CA VAL A 156 6.60 -2.31 -14.18
C VAL A 156 8.04 -1.88 -14.15
N PHE A 157 8.41 -1.08 -13.16
CA PHE A 157 9.78 -0.68 -12.85
C PHE A 157 10.13 -1.12 -11.43
N ASP A 158 11.20 -1.90 -11.28
CA ASP A 158 11.73 -2.35 -10.00
C ASP A 158 12.77 -1.35 -9.53
N SER A 159 12.48 -0.63 -8.45
CA SER A 159 13.36 0.38 -7.89
C SER A 159 14.22 -0.18 -6.75
N ASP A 160 15.35 0.49 -6.48
CA ASP A 160 16.22 0.17 -5.34
C ASP A 160 15.75 0.81 -4.02
N ILE A 161 14.59 1.46 -4.01
CA ILE A 161 14.02 2.06 -2.81
C ILE A 161 13.59 0.96 -1.86
N VAL A 162 14.09 1.02 -0.63
CA VAL A 162 13.74 0.10 0.47
C VAL A 162 12.77 0.80 1.42
N ILE A 163 11.67 0.13 1.71
CA ILE A 163 10.68 0.55 2.70
C ILE A 163 10.86 -0.34 3.92
N GLY A 164 11.22 0.26 5.05
CA GLY A 164 11.34 -0.45 6.32
C GLY A 164 9.94 -0.72 6.89
N HIS A 165 9.69 -1.97 7.28
CA HIS A 165 8.45 -2.42 7.91
C HIS A 165 8.68 -2.61 9.42
N TYR A 166 7.94 -1.88 10.25
CA TYR A 166 8.12 -1.86 11.71
C TYR A 166 6.77 -1.98 12.45
N PRO A 167 6.08 -3.12 12.38
CA PRO A 167 4.79 -3.34 13.03
C PRO A 167 4.94 -3.36 14.56
N GLU A 168 3.97 -2.80 15.28
CA GLU A 168 3.90 -2.90 16.75
C GLU A 168 3.48 -4.27 17.24
N SER A 169 2.73 -5.02 16.43
CA SER A 169 2.19 -6.33 16.80
C SER A 169 2.00 -7.22 15.58
N ASN A 170 1.96 -8.52 15.82
CA ASN A 170 1.66 -9.51 14.78
C ASN A 170 0.14 -9.48 14.45
N HIS A 171 -0.18 -9.34 13.17
CA HIS A 171 -1.57 -9.24 12.68
C HIS A 171 -2.20 -10.59 12.30
N CYS A 172 -1.49 -11.71 12.44
CA CYS A 172 -1.96 -13.04 12.02
C CYS A 172 -3.35 -13.40 12.56
N LYS A 173 -3.63 -13.10 13.83
CA LYS A 173 -4.95 -13.40 14.43
C LYS A 173 -6.09 -12.62 13.76
N ARG A 174 -5.85 -11.35 13.43
CA ARG A 174 -6.83 -10.49 12.72
C ARG A 174 -7.08 -11.01 11.32
N ASP A 175 -6.02 -11.30 10.60
CA ASP A 175 -6.08 -11.74 9.20
C ASP A 175 -6.72 -13.12 9.10
N PHE A 176 -6.39 -14.04 9.99
CA PHE A 176 -7.04 -15.33 10.11
C PHE A 176 -8.55 -15.22 10.43
N ALA A 177 -8.93 -14.34 11.35
CA ALA A 177 -10.34 -14.10 11.64
C ALA A 177 -11.11 -13.55 10.43
N THR A 178 -10.47 -12.67 9.65
CA THR A 178 -11.03 -12.12 8.40
C THR A 178 -11.22 -13.21 7.35
N PHE A 179 -10.23 -14.08 7.14
CA PHE A 179 -10.36 -15.26 6.26
C PHE A 179 -11.56 -16.12 6.65
N ARG A 180 -11.69 -16.47 7.93
CA ARG A 180 -12.81 -17.30 8.44
C ARG A 180 -14.17 -16.67 8.16
N LYS A 181 -14.33 -15.35 8.40
CA LYS A 181 -15.56 -14.63 8.10
C LYS A 181 -15.94 -14.74 6.63
N HIS A 182 -14.99 -14.53 5.72
CA HIS A 182 -15.23 -14.60 4.29
C HIS A 182 -15.57 -16.01 3.80
N ILE A 183 -14.88 -17.02 4.31
CA ILE A 183 -15.18 -18.43 3.99
C ILE A 183 -16.59 -18.79 4.45
N HIS A 184 -17.01 -18.37 5.65
CA HIS A 184 -18.38 -18.60 6.14
C HIS A 184 -19.44 -17.88 5.30
N LYS A 185 -19.10 -16.73 4.69
CA LYS A 185 -19.96 -16.03 3.74
C LYS A 185 -19.95 -16.64 2.32
N GLY A 186 -19.25 -17.76 2.12
CA GLY A 186 -19.21 -18.48 0.84
C GLY A 186 -18.09 -18.05 -0.11
N LEU A 187 -17.10 -17.29 0.34
CA LEU A 187 -15.93 -16.93 -0.49
C LEU A 187 -15.18 -18.22 -0.89
N ARG A 188 -15.00 -18.42 -2.20
CA ARG A 188 -14.07 -19.41 -2.73
C ARG A 188 -12.68 -18.78 -2.81
N LEU A 189 -11.74 -19.33 -2.05
CA LEU A 189 -10.37 -18.85 -2.03
C LEU A 189 -9.69 -19.14 -3.39
N SER A 190 -9.02 -18.14 -3.95
CA SER A 190 -8.08 -18.34 -5.07
C SER A 190 -6.88 -19.18 -4.62
N LYS A 191 -6.09 -19.72 -5.57
CA LYS A 191 -4.84 -20.46 -5.25
C LYS A 191 -3.92 -19.64 -4.33
N ARG A 192 -3.77 -18.33 -4.59
CA ARG A 192 -2.98 -17.42 -3.77
C ARG A 192 -3.55 -17.31 -2.34
N LEU A 193 -4.85 -17.10 -2.21
CA LEU A 193 -5.49 -16.95 -0.89
C LEU A 193 -5.49 -18.26 -0.10
N HIS A 194 -5.56 -19.45 -0.74
CA HIS A 194 -5.37 -20.72 -0.07
C HIS A 194 -3.97 -20.84 0.54
N HIS A 195 -2.94 -20.45 -0.22
CA HIS A 195 -1.57 -20.47 0.28
C HIS A 195 -1.41 -19.54 1.49
N MET A 196 -1.90 -18.30 1.39
CA MET A 196 -1.84 -17.34 2.51
C MET A 196 -2.60 -17.84 3.74
N TYR A 197 -3.80 -18.40 3.55
CA TYR A 197 -4.58 -18.97 4.66
C TYR A 197 -3.84 -20.12 5.36
N ALA A 198 -3.18 -20.99 4.60
CA ALA A 198 -2.38 -22.08 5.17
C ALA A 198 -1.17 -21.54 5.98
N MET A 199 -0.52 -20.49 5.49
CA MET A 199 0.58 -19.83 6.21
C MET A 199 0.11 -19.18 7.50
N GLU A 200 -1.02 -18.45 7.47
CA GLU A 200 -1.62 -17.87 8.68
C GLU A 200 -2.02 -18.92 9.70
N LEU A 201 -2.57 -20.06 9.26
CA LEU A 201 -2.86 -21.20 10.13
C LEU A 201 -1.59 -21.73 10.80
N TYR A 202 -0.51 -21.87 10.06
CA TYR A 202 0.77 -22.37 10.59
C TYR A 202 1.38 -21.44 11.63
N ILE A 203 1.25 -20.11 11.43
CA ILE A 203 1.82 -19.12 12.35
C ILE A 203 0.93 -18.90 13.58
N SER A 204 -0.39 -19.02 13.44
CA SER A 204 -1.35 -18.76 14.52
C SER A 204 -1.67 -19.99 15.37
N GLY A 205 -1.27 -21.19 14.96
CA GLY A 205 -1.46 -22.47 15.67
C GLY A 205 -0.44 -22.69 16.71
#